data_80c287ac7c76a34b0d113ca77fd34432
#
_entry.id   80c287ac7c76a34b0d113ca77fd34432
#
_cell.length_a   1.000
_cell.length_b   1.000
_cell.length_c   1.000
_cell.angle_alpha   90.00
_cell.angle_beta   90.00
_cell.angle_gamma   90.00
#
_symmetry.space_group_name_H-M   'P 1'
#
loop_
_entity.id
_entity.type
_entity.pdbx_description
1 polymer ?
#
loop_
_entity_poly.entity_id
_entity_poly.type
_entity_poly.pdbx_seq_one_letter_code
_entity_poly.pdbx_strand_id
1 'polypeptide(L)'
;MGTLAGSGRRVAWVLAAILLAGLGLRVWGLSFGLPNVHCRPDESTLVHRALAIGAGDPNPHFFNYPSLHFYLLAALYGGYYVVGLLGGLFANLAEFEAQFLIDPSFFYLLGRGLGMLLGVASVWVLYGIGGRLGGRAVGLASALFLACSFLHVRDSHFLTVDVPATFYLLISLLLVLRHMGEGRTRDLILGAVFLGLAASTKYNMGLFAGTVLVAAYKGATSWREWGVRLGWVLIVMGMAFVAGSPYVLLDFAAFWRDLSYERLHFVRGHDADLGRGWWYHLGFTLPLGLGWPLFVAALVGLGRWVWNRRGEEWALLVGIASYYAVAGSGKVVFMRYMLPLLPLLCVAAGSLVAGAGRPGRCRRTAALLVLLLAVPTAWVSWRHSELLARTDTRVLAARWIEEHIPAGSRIALCCGSDYGYPQLRLDRPALATRLSELRGAGFAARRQQRLLALGAAMPGPGYELIELRATNPSGFTWVWTAYGAKRLLREQVAWIAVHQLPGLAYSRLDSSFVAELEQIAERQVFLDPLVDDQGKRLYDPLDAFYTPVSGFAGVERPGPRIAIYRVDELQL
;
A
#
# COMPACT_ATOMS: atom_id res chain seq x y z
N MET A 1 24.75 17.87 36.90
CA MET A 1 23.52 17.05 36.72
C MET A 1 22.41 17.79 35.99
N GLY A 2 22.19 19.08 36.18
CA GLY A 2 21.07 19.83 35.52
C GLY A 2 21.14 19.93 33.97
N THR A 3 22.33 20.00 33.38
CA THR A 3 22.50 20.16 31.90
C THR A 3 22.23 18.88 31.11
N LEU A 4 22.46 17.71 31.68
CA LEU A 4 22.19 16.41 31.02
C LEU A 4 20.68 16.08 31.00
N ALA A 5 19.95 16.40 32.08
CA ALA A 5 18.50 16.23 32.13
C ALA A 5 17.77 17.20 31.18
N GLY A 6 18.25 18.44 31.04
CA GLY A 6 17.70 19.41 30.09
C GLY A 6 17.91 19.03 28.62
N SER A 7 19.03 18.38 28.27
CA SER A 7 19.30 17.93 26.92
C SER A 7 18.41 16.73 26.51
N GLY A 8 18.12 15.82 27.44
CA GLY A 8 17.22 14.68 27.23
C GLY A 8 15.78 15.12 26.93
N ARG A 9 15.24 16.07 27.73
CA ARG A 9 13.90 16.64 27.51
C ARG A 9 13.75 17.32 26.15
N ARG A 10 14.74 18.10 25.71
CA ARG A 10 14.72 18.76 24.39
C ARG A 10 14.66 17.74 23.25
N VAL A 11 15.44 16.65 23.34
CA VAL A 11 15.41 15.57 22.33
C VAL A 11 14.04 14.88 22.29
N ALA A 12 13.44 14.60 23.45
CA ALA A 12 12.10 14.02 23.52
C ALA A 12 11.03 14.91 22.88
N TRP A 13 11.07 16.22 23.14
CA TRP A 13 10.14 17.18 22.51
C TRP A 13 10.32 17.26 20.99
N VAL A 14 11.56 17.29 20.48
CA VAL A 14 11.83 17.30 19.04
C VAL A 14 11.34 16.00 18.39
N LEU A 15 11.59 14.85 19.01
CA LEU A 15 11.08 13.57 18.52
C LEU A 15 9.55 13.54 18.51
N ALA A 16 8.89 14.02 19.59
CA ALA A 16 7.45 14.11 19.67
C ALA A 16 6.88 15.00 18.54
N ALA A 17 7.51 16.15 18.28
CA ALA A 17 7.11 17.03 17.15
C ALA A 17 7.26 16.34 15.79
N ILE A 18 8.34 15.57 15.56
CA ILE A 18 8.53 14.78 14.34
C ILE A 18 7.43 13.72 14.20
N LEU A 19 7.12 13.00 15.28
CA LEU A 19 6.07 11.97 15.27
C LEU A 19 4.68 12.57 15.01
N LEU A 20 4.37 13.71 15.64
CA LEU A 20 3.10 14.42 15.41
C LEU A 20 2.98 14.97 13.98
N ALA A 21 4.05 15.53 13.43
CA ALA A 21 4.07 15.96 12.03
C ALA A 21 3.90 14.77 11.07
N GLY A 22 4.62 13.67 11.35
CA GLY A 22 4.48 12.42 10.61
C GLY A 22 3.08 11.80 10.69
N LEU A 23 2.43 11.87 11.85
CA LEU A 23 1.04 11.46 12.07
C LEU A 23 0.10 12.36 11.26
N GLY A 24 0.26 13.68 11.35
CA GLY A 24 -0.57 14.64 10.62
C GLY A 24 -0.57 14.40 9.12
N LEU A 25 0.61 14.17 8.52
CA LEU A 25 0.73 13.83 7.09
C LEU A 25 0.03 12.52 6.70
N ARG A 26 -0.16 11.57 7.63
CA ARG A 26 -0.76 10.26 7.36
C ARG A 26 -2.25 10.18 7.72
N VAL A 27 -2.72 11.00 8.65
CA VAL A 27 -4.15 11.10 8.99
C VAL A 27 -4.90 11.88 7.91
N TRP A 28 -4.28 12.95 7.40
CA TRP A 28 -4.90 13.82 6.43
C TRP A 28 -5.00 13.11 5.08
N GLY A 29 -6.24 12.77 4.67
CA GLY A 29 -6.52 11.97 3.47
C GLY A 29 -6.69 10.46 3.72
N LEU A 30 -6.74 10.01 4.99
CA LEU A 30 -6.92 8.59 5.32
C LEU A 30 -8.24 8.00 4.76
N SER A 31 -9.28 8.83 4.62
CA SER A 31 -10.58 8.46 4.05
C SER A 31 -10.59 8.44 2.51
N PHE A 32 -9.42 8.52 1.87
CA PHE A 32 -9.28 8.51 0.41
C PHE A 32 -10.24 7.55 -0.28
N GLY A 33 -10.98 8.10 -1.24
CA GLY A 33 -11.87 7.35 -2.13
C GLY A 33 -13.16 6.81 -1.51
N LEU A 34 -13.28 6.74 -0.17
CA LEU A 34 -14.49 6.20 0.45
C LEU A 34 -15.72 7.08 0.17
N PRO A 35 -16.90 6.45 0.01
CA PRO A 35 -17.23 5.05 0.25
C PRO A 35 -16.85 4.07 -0.89
N ASN A 36 -16.31 4.52 -2.02
CA ASN A 36 -15.88 3.62 -3.10
C ASN A 36 -14.62 2.85 -2.67
N VAL A 37 -14.80 1.58 -2.30
CA VAL A 37 -13.75 0.69 -1.79
C VAL A 37 -12.76 0.23 -2.87
N HIS A 38 -13.07 0.44 -4.14
CA HIS A 38 -12.19 0.09 -5.27
C HIS A 38 -11.18 1.19 -5.60
N CYS A 39 -11.23 2.34 -4.91
CA CYS A 39 -10.29 3.44 -5.14
C CYS A 39 -8.83 3.09 -4.87
N ARG A 40 -8.57 2.05 -4.07
CA ARG A 40 -7.24 1.48 -3.87
C ARG A 40 -7.27 -0.03 -4.14
N PRO A 41 -6.54 -0.51 -5.18
CA PRO A 41 -6.36 -1.94 -5.41
C PRO A 41 -5.81 -2.67 -4.17
N ASP A 42 -6.08 -3.96 -4.04
CA ASP A 42 -5.65 -4.88 -2.97
C ASP A 42 -6.38 -4.71 -1.63
N GLU A 43 -6.86 -3.53 -1.23
CA GLU A 43 -7.50 -3.32 0.08
C GLU A 43 -8.70 -4.25 0.29
N SER A 44 -9.54 -4.40 -0.74
CA SER A 44 -10.72 -5.27 -0.67
C SER A 44 -10.35 -6.73 -0.40
N THR A 45 -9.25 -7.22 -0.97
CA THR A 45 -8.76 -8.57 -0.72
C THR A 45 -8.39 -8.76 0.75
N LEU A 46 -7.66 -7.80 1.34
CA LEU A 46 -7.27 -7.89 2.75
C LEU A 46 -8.49 -7.87 3.68
N VAL A 47 -9.43 -6.95 3.44
CA VAL A 47 -10.66 -6.82 4.26
C VAL A 47 -11.50 -8.09 4.18
N HIS A 48 -11.78 -8.61 2.98
CA HIS A 48 -12.62 -9.79 2.81
C HIS A 48 -11.98 -11.05 3.41
N ARG A 49 -10.66 -11.23 3.27
CA ARG A 49 -9.97 -12.38 3.89
C ARG A 49 -9.97 -12.28 5.41
N ALA A 50 -9.74 -11.10 5.97
CA ALA A 50 -9.81 -10.89 7.41
C ALA A 50 -11.20 -11.15 7.99
N LEU A 51 -12.26 -10.71 7.31
CA LEU A 51 -13.64 -10.99 7.72
C LEU A 51 -14.00 -12.48 7.59
N ALA A 52 -13.53 -13.18 6.56
CA ALA A 52 -13.72 -14.63 6.42
C ALA A 52 -13.07 -15.40 7.58
N ILE A 53 -11.86 -15.01 7.98
CA ILE A 53 -11.17 -15.55 9.16
C ILE A 53 -12.00 -15.29 10.42
N GLY A 54 -12.51 -14.08 10.61
CA GLY A 54 -13.38 -13.74 11.73
C GLY A 54 -14.71 -14.49 11.74
N ALA A 55 -15.20 -14.92 10.57
CA ALA A 55 -16.39 -15.75 10.41
C ALA A 55 -16.17 -17.25 10.67
N GLY A 56 -14.96 -17.65 11.07
CA GLY A 56 -14.64 -19.03 11.48
C GLY A 56 -13.88 -19.86 10.45
N ASP A 57 -13.41 -19.28 9.35
CA ASP A 57 -12.52 -19.93 8.40
C ASP A 57 -11.09 -19.40 8.55
N PRO A 58 -10.23 -20.04 9.37
CA PRO A 58 -8.88 -19.54 9.63
C PRO A 58 -7.92 -19.71 8.45
N ASN A 59 -8.28 -20.48 7.42
CA ASN A 59 -7.51 -20.57 6.18
C ASN A 59 -7.82 -19.35 5.29
N PRO A 60 -6.83 -18.51 4.95
CA PRO A 60 -7.08 -17.35 4.08
C PRO A 60 -7.43 -17.73 2.64
N HIS A 61 -7.15 -18.97 2.20
CA HIS A 61 -7.29 -19.44 0.80
C HIS A 61 -6.67 -18.49 -0.23
N PHE A 62 -5.60 -17.80 0.18
CA PHE A 62 -4.91 -16.79 -0.61
C PHE A 62 -3.49 -16.64 -0.09
N PHE A 63 -2.50 -16.98 -0.91
CA PHE A 63 -1.09 -17.02 -0.52
C PHE A 63 -0.20 -16.11 -1.39
N ASN A 64 -0.77 -15.18 -2.16
CA ASN A 64 0.00 -14.11 -2.80
C ASN A 64 0.66 -13.19 -1.74
N TYR A 65 0.02 -13.08 -0.57
CA TYR A 65 0.61 -12.53 0.65
C TYR A 65 0.57 -13.58 1.77
N PRO A 66 1.57 -13.57 2.69
CA PRO A 66 1.51 -14.36 3.92
C PRO A 66 0.40 -13.87 4.85
N SER A 67 0.00 -14.69 5.83
CA SER A 67 -1.30 -14.55 6.50
C SER A 67 -1.29 -13.65 7.74
N LEU A 68 -0.14 -13.29 8.31
CA LEU A 68 -0.08 -12.57 9.59
C LEU A 68 -0.93 -11.31 9.59
N HIS A 69 -0.89 -10.52 8.53
CA HIS A 69 -1.65 -9.27 8.46
C HIS A 69 -3.16 -9.50 8.38
N PHE A 70 -3.62 -10.59 7.73
CA PHE A 70 -5.03 -10.97 7.73
C PHE A 70 -5.53 -11.31 9.13
N TYR A 71 -4.74 -12.05 9.94
CA TYR A 71 -5.09 -12.36 11.33
C TYR A 71 -5.13 -11.12 12.21
N LEU A 72 -4.20 -10.18 12.02
CA LEU A 72 -4.23 -8.91 12.75
C LEU A 72 -5.45 -8.07 12.42
N LEU A 73 -5.84 -8.00 11.15
CA LEU A 73 -7.07 -7.33 10.73
C LEU A 73 -8.31 -8.05 11.25
N ALA A 74 -8.33 -9.39 11.23
CA ALA A 74 -9.44 -10.16 11.80
C ALA A 74 -9.60 -9.90 13.31
N ALA A 75 -8.50 -9.83 14.04
CA ALA A 75 -8.50 -9.47 15.46
C ALA A 75 -8.98 -8.02 15.69
N LEU A 76 -8.57 -7.08 14.83
CA LEU A 76 -9.01 -5.68 14.87
C LEU A 76 -10.52 -5.57 14.63
N TYR A 77 -11.05 -6.27 13.62
CA TYR A 77 -12.50 -6.27 13.33
C TYR A 77 -13.31 -6.99 14.41
N GLY A 78 -12.77 -8.08 14.99
CA GLY A 78 -13.34 -8.74 16.15
C GLY A 78 -13.40 -7.82 17.37
N GLY A 79 -12.31 -7.06 17.61
CA GLY A 79 -12.29 -6.01 18.64
C GLY A 79 -13.34 -4.93 18.41
N TYR A 80 -13.49 -4.48 17.17
CA TYR A 80 -14.52 -3.51 16.78
C TYR A 80 -15.94 -4.05 17.04
N TYR A 81 -16.20 -5.32 16.68
CA TYR A 81 -17.46 -5.98 16.98
C TYR A 81 -17.74 -6.01 18.49
N VAL A 82 -16.78 -6.44 19.29
CA VAL A 82 -16.94 -6.52 20.76
C VAL A 82 -17.19 -5.14 21.38
N VAL A 83 -16.41 -4.14 20.99
CA VAL A 83 -16.60 -2.76 21.49
C VAL A 83 -17.95 -2.20 21.06
N GLY A 84 -18.35 -2.45 19.80
CA GLY A 84 -19.65 -2.03 19.27
C GLY A 84 -20.83 -2.73 19.95
N LEU A 85 -20.71 -4.02 20.28
CA LEU A 85 -21.69 -4.78 21.04
C LEU A 85 -21.85 -4.21 22.46
N LEU A 86 -20.74 -3.96 23.17
CA LEU A 86 -20.75 -3.40 24.51
C LEU A 86 -21.25 -1.95 24.53
N GLY A 87 -20.99 -1.18 23.48
CA GLY A 87 -21.44 0.20 23.31
C GLY A 87 -22.85 0.35 22.72
N GLY A 88 -23.54 -0.76 22.41
CA GLY A 88 -24.89 -0.74 21.85
C GLY A 88 -24.95 -0.31 20.37
N LEU A 89 -23.82 -0.32 19.66
CA LEU A 89 -23.77 -0.05 18.21
C LEU A 89 -24.30 -1.24 17.41
N PHE A 90 -24.13 -2.45 17.90
CA PHE A 90 -24.63 -3.70 17.35
C PHE A 90 -25.38 -4.48 18.45
N ALA A 91 -26.54 -5.06 18.12
CA ALA A 91 -27.22 -6.00 19.01
C ALA A 91 -26.72 -7.44 18.83
N ASN A 92 -26.17 -7.75 17.63
CA ASN A 92 -25.72 -9.10 17.28
C ASN A 92 -24.79 -9.09 16.05
N LEU A 93 -24.28 -10.28 15.71
CA LEU A 93 -23.38 -10.44 14.57
C LEU A 93 -24.05 -10.11 13.20
N ALA A 94 -25.37 -10.33 13.08
CA ALA A 94 -26.07 -10.03 11.83
C ALA A 94 -26.14 -8.52 11.54
N GLU A 95 -26.24 -7.68 12.57
CA GLU A 95 -26.17 -6.22 12.41
C GLU A 95 -24.76 -5.76 12.06
N PHE A 96 -23.73 -6.35 12.64
CA PHE A 96 -22.34 -6.11 12.25
C PHE A 96 -22.09 -6.48 10.79
N GLU A 97 -22.57 -7.65 10.33
CA GLU A 97 -22.52 -8.07 8.93
C GLU A 97 -23.31 -7.10 8.02
N ALA A 98 -24.48 -6.67 8.45
CA ALA A 98 -25.30 -5.72 7.70
C ALA A 98 -24.60 -4.37 7.53
N GLN A 99 -23.92 -3.86 8.55
CA GLN A 99 -23.12 -2.63 8.44
C GLN A 99 -22.05 -2.75 7.35
N PHE A 100 -21.29 -3.86 7.34
CA PHE A 100 -20.28 -4.08 6.31
C PHE A 100 -20.88 -4.14 4.89
N LEU A 101 -22.06 -4.72 4.74
CA LEU A 101 -22.74 -4.84 3.44
C LEU A 101 -23.33 -3.52 2.96
N ILE A 102 -23.82 -2.68 3.89
CA ILE A 102 -24.45 -1.38 3.61
C ILE A 102 -23.36 -0.31 3.38
N ASP A 103 -22.44 -0.15 4.31
CA ASP A 103 -21.32 0.78 4.24
C ASP A 103 -20.05 0.18 4.87
N PRO A 104 -19.14 -0.36 4.07
CA PRO A 104 -17.90 -0.94 4.53
C PRO A 104 -16.83 0.08 4.95
N SER A 105 -17.05 1.38 4.77
CA SER A 105 -16.04 2.44 4.91
C SER A 105 -15.29 2.37 6.24
N PHE A 106 -15.97 2.08 7.34
CA PHE A 106 -15.33 2.06 8.66
C PHE A 106 -14.34 0.88 8.80
N PHE A 107 -14.59 -0.26 8.16
CA PHE A 107 -13.66 -1.40 8.15
C PHE A 107 -12.37 -1.04 7.43
N TYR A 108 -12.48 -0.31 6.31
CA TYR A 108 -11.31 0.19 5.58
C TYR A 108 -10.55 1.23 6.40
N LEU A 109 -11.24 2.16 7.06
CA LEU A 109 -10.62 3.16 7.93
C LEU A 109 -9.87 2.53 9.10
N LEU A 110 -10.42 1.48 9.73
CA LEU A 110 -9.74 0.75 10.80
C LEU A 110 -8.43 0.10 10.29
N GLY A 111 -8.48 -0.57 9.16
CA GLY A 111 -7.31 -1.20 8.58
C GLY A 111 -6.24 -0.19 8.12
N ARG A 112 -6.67 0.91 7.47
CA ARG A 112 -5.79 2.03 7.10
C ARG A 112 -5.19 2.69 8.35
N GLY A 113 -6.00 2.86 9.41
CA GLY A 113 -5.56 3.37 10.71
C GLY A 113 -4.46 2.53 11.34
N LEU A 114 -4.58 1.20 11.26
CA LEU A 114 -3.52 0.28 11.71
C LEU A 114 -2.23 0.50 10.90
N GLY A 115 -2.31 0.54 9.56
CA GLY A 115 -1.17 0.81 8.69
C GLY A 115 -0.50 2.15 9.00
N MET A 116 -1.30 3.20 9.16
CA MET A 116 -0.86 4.55 9.55
C MET A 116 -0.11 4.54 10.89
N LEU A 117 -0.66 3.91 11.92
CA LEU A 117 -0.03 3.84 13.25
C LEU A 117 1.31 3.08 13.20
N LEU A 118 1.38 1.96 12.46
CA LEU A 118 2.62 1.22 12.24
C LEU A 118 3.63 2.04 11.44
N GLY A 119 3.16 2.88 10.50
CA GLY A 119 4.00 3.83 9.78
C GLY A 119 4.63 4.88 10.68
N VAL A 120 3.88 5.45 11.63
CA VAL A 120 4.41 6.39 12.64
C VAL A 120 5.34 5.68 13.62
N ALA A 121 4.98 4.45 14.03
CA ALA A 121 5.84 3.63 14.89
C ALA A 121 7.17 3.28 14.21
N SER A 122 7.18 3.09 12.88
CA SER A 122 8.40 2.91 12.08
C SER A 122 9.35 4.11 12.20
N VAL A 123 8.82 5.34 12.22
CA VAL A 123 9.60 6.56 12.45
C VAL A 123 10.26 6.54 13.83
N TRP A 124 9.53 6.13 14.85
CA TRP A 124 10.06 6.01 16.21
C TRP A 124 11.15 4.94 16.32
N VAL A 125 10.95 3.76 15.74
CA VAL A 125 11.96 2.69 15.71
C VAL A 125 13.22 3.15 14.96
N LEU A 126 13.05 3.89 13.86
CA LEU A 126 14.16 4.42 13.06
C LEU A 126 15.00 5.44 13.84
N TYR A 127 14.38 6.25 14.71
CA TYR A 127 15.12 7.08 15.65
C TYR A 127 16.10 6.23 16.50
N GLY A 128 15.66 5.07 16.98
CA GLY A 128 16.49 4.13 17.71
C GLY A 128 17.67 3.58 16.89
N ILE A 129 17.41 3.18 15.63
CA ILE A 129 18.43 2.66 14.70
C ILE A 129 19.47 3.75 14.41
N GLY A 130 19.05 4.94 13.98
CA GLY A 130 19.95 6.06 13.70
C GLY A 130 20.71 6.53 14.94
N GLY A 131 20.03 6.54 16.11
CA GLY A 131 20.63 6.89 17.39
C GLY A 131 21.77 5.94 17.80
N ARG A 132 21.64 4.66 17.44
CA ARG A 132 22.66 3.66 17.70
C ARG A 132 23.88 3.80 16.78
N LEU A 133 23.67 4.06 15.52
CA LEU A 133 24.74 4.18 14.53
C LEU A 133 25.54 5.48 14.64
N GLY A 134 24.92 6.59 15.04
CA GLY A 134 25.58 7.89 15.04
C GLY A 134 25.10 8.87 16.11
N GLY A 135 24.41 8.38 17.15
CA GLY A 135 23.93 9.18 18.27
C GLY A 135 22.62 9.93 17.98
N ARG A 136 22.15 10.70 18.98
CA ARG A 136 20.82 11.34 18.98
C ARG A 136 20.53 12.21 17.75
N ALA A 137 21.54 12.91 17.25
CA ALA A 137 21.37 13.79 16.11
C ALA A 137 21.07 13.00 14.82
N VAL A 138 21.78 11.88 14.59
CA VAL A 138 21.52 10.96 13.47
C VAL A 138 20.14 10.33 13.62
N GLY A 139 19.76 9.91 14.84
CA GLY A 139 18.42 9.39 15.10
C GLY A 139 17.30 10.37 14.74
N LEU A 140 17.40 11.62 15.19
CA LEU A 140 16.41 12.67 14.88
C LEU A 140 16.35 13.00 13.38
N ALA A 141 17.52 13.08 12.71
CA ALA A 141 17.55 13.32 11.27
C ALA A 141 16.90 12.18 10.47
N SER A 142 17.23 10.92 10.81
CA SER A 142 16.65 9.73 10.19
C SER A 142 15.13 9.65 10.38
N ALA A 143 14.66 9.94 11.60
CA ALA A 143 13.25 9.98 11.94
C ALA A 143 12.51 11.07 11.14
N LEU A 144 13.08 12.28 11.04
CA LEU A 144 12.49 13.38 10.26
C LEU A 144 12.41 13.02 8.77
N PHE A 145 13.49 12.45 8.21
CA PHE A 145 13.50 12.04 6.81
C PHE A 145 12.43 11.01 6.50
N LEU A 146 12.27 9.97 7.34
CA LEU A 146 11.23 8.98 7.12
C LEU A 146 9.82 9.52 7.38
N ALA A 147 9.66 10.40 8.39
CA ALA A 147 8.38 11.04 8.68
C ALA A 147 7.84 11.82 7.47
N CYS A 148 8.76 12.44 6.69
CA CYS A 148 8.46 13.25 5.51
C CYS A 148 8.60 12.50 4.18
N SER A 149 9.19 11.29 4.15
CA SER A 149 9.46 10.54 2.91
C SER A 149 8.15 10.22 2.17
N PHE A 150 8.04 10.73 0.93
CA PHE A 150 6.81 10.66 0.14
C PHE A 150 6.27 9.23 -0.01
N LEU A 151 7.10 8.29 -0.44
CA LEU A 151 6.64 6.92 -0.67
C LEU A 151 6.17 6.26 0.62
N HIS A 152 6.84 6.51 1.76
CA HIS A 152 6.42 5.96 3.04
C HIS A 152 5.15 6.65 3.59
N VAL A 153 4.98 7.95 3.37
CA VAL A 153 3.75 8.68 3.71
C VAL A 153 2.60 8.18 2.85
N ARG A 154 2.80 8.11 1.52
CA ARG A 154 1.81 7.62 0.55
C ARG A 154 1.24 6.26 0.94
N ASP A 155 2.13 5.29 1.12
CA ASP A 155 1.68 3.92 1.38
C ASP A 155 1.16 3.70 2.81
N SER A 156 1.43 4.64 3.73
CA SER A 156 0.81 4.64 5.07
C SER A 156 -0.67 5.05 5.07
N HIS A 157 -1.21 5.58 3.98
CA HIS A 157 -2.64 5.88 3.85
C HIS A 157 -3.46 4.64 3.47
N PHE A 158 -2.82 3.59 2.98
CA PHE A 158 -3.49 2.44 2.40
C PHE A 158 -3.42 1.22 3.32
N LEU A 159 -4.48 0.41 3.26
CA LEU A 159 -4.55 -0.87 3.92
C LEU A 159 -3.80 -1.89 3.05
N THR A 160 -2.46 -1.92 3.18
CA THR A 160 -1.56 -2.84 2.49
C THR A 160 -0.58 -3.49 3.46
N VAL A 161 0.07 -4.55 3.04
CA VAL A 161 1.03 -5.31 3.87
C VAL A 161 2.42 -4.65 3.97
N ASP A 162 2.71 -3.66 3.13
CA ASP A 162 4.06 -3.12 2.91
C ASP A 162 4.61 -2.35 4.11
N VAL A 163 3.81 -1.41 4.64
CA VAL A 163 4.19 -0.62 5.82
C VAL A 163 4.24 -1.47 7.08
N PRO A 164 3.26 -2.35 7.37
CA PRO A 164 3.35 -3.31 8.48
C PRO A 164 4.58 -4.21 8.42
N ALA A 165 4.90 -4.78 7.26
CA ALA A 165 6.08 -5.61 7.09
C ALA A 165 7.38 -4.84 7.32
N THR A 166 7.46 -3.58 6.83
CA THR A 166 8.59 -2.68 7.07
C THR A 166 8.75 -2.36 8.55
N PHE A 167 7.66 -2.16 9.29
CA PHE A 167 7.71 -1.95 10.74
C PHE A 167 8.34 -3.13 11.50
N TYR A 168 7.89 -4.37 11.21
CA TYR A 168 8.50 -5.56 11.84
C TYR A 168 9.96 -5.73 11.45
N LEU A 169 10.30 -5.46 10.18
CA LEU A 169 11.69 -5.45 9.73
C LEU A 169 12.54 -4.45 10.55
N LEU A 170 12.07 -3.23 10.76
CA LEU A 170 12.81 -2.22 11.52
C LEU A 170 13.04 -2.62 12.98
N ILE A 171 12.06 -3.26 13.63
CA ILE A 171 12.25 -3.82 14.98
C ILE A 171 13.35 -4.90 14.94
N SER A 172 13.28 -5.82 13.96
CA SER A 172 14.32 -6.84 13.79
C SER A 172 15.71 -6.20 13.66
N LEU A 173 15.87 -5.22 12.77
CA LEU A 173 17.14 -4.55 12.55
C LEU A 173 17.66 -3.81 13.79
N LEU A 174 16.78 -3.13 14.52
CA LEU A 174 17.16 -2.48 15.80
C LEU A 174 17.70 -3.48 16.81
N LEU A 175 17.02 -4.63 16.97
CA LEU A 175 17.43 -5.69 17.89
C LEU A 175 18.75 -6.34 17.45
N VAL A 176 18.91 -6.60 16.17
CA VAL A 176 20.15 -7.11 15.57
C VAL A 176 21.33 -6.16 15.83
N LEU A 177 21.13 -4.86 15.62
CA LEU A 177 22.16 -3.85 15.92
C LEU A 177 22.47 -3.77 17.42
N ARG A 178 21.47 -3.95 18.30
CA ARG A 178 21.69 -4.06 19.76
C ARG A 178 22.54 -5.27 20.11
N HIS A 179 22.26 -6.43 19.54
CA HIS A 179 23.11 -7.61 19.69
C HIS A 179 24.54 -7.31 19.24
N MET A 180 24.72 -6.70 18.07
CA MET A 180 26.06 -6.40 17.55
C MET A 180 26.87 -5.47 18.45
N GLY A 181 26.25 -4.53 19.14
CA GLY A 181 26.94 -3.61 20.04
C GLY A 181 27.11 -4.15 21.46
N GLU A 182 26.12 -4.90 22.00
CA GLU A 182 26.03 -5.28 23.40
C GLU A 182 26.27 -6.79 23.65
N GLY A 183 26.34 -7.60 22.58
CA GLY A 183 26.58 -9.06 22.67
C GLY A 183 25.39 -9.88 23.23
N ARG A 184 24.21 -9.27 23.38
CA ARG A 184 23.05 -9.93 24.00
C ARG A 184 22.41 -10.93 23.05
N THR A 185 22.55 -12.22 23.30
CA THR A 185 21.95 -13.31 22.49
C THR A 185 20.42 -13.19 22.40
N ARG A 186 19.75 -12.71 23.46
CA ARG A 186 18.31 -12.46 23.46
C ARG A 186 17.89 -11.50 22.33
N ASP A 187 18.65 -10.44 22.11
CA ASP A 187 18.34 -9.45 21.08
C ASP A 187 18.49 -10.05 19.66
N LEU A 188 19.46 -10.95 19.47
CA LEU A 188 19.59 -11.70 18.20
C LEU A 188 18.39 -12.63 17.96
N ILE A 189 17.97 -13.39 18.98
CA ILE A 189 16.81 -14.28 18.90
C ILE A 189 15.53 -13.49 18.60
N LEU A 190 15.28 -12.41 19.35
CA LEU A 190 14.11 -11.55 19.11
C LEU A 190 14.18 -10.88 17.73
N GLY A 191 15.39 -10.50 17.26
CA GLY A 191 15.61 -10.01 15.91
C GLY A 191 15.20 -11.04 14.85
N ALA A 192 15.53 -12.31 15.06
CA ALA A 192 15.11 -13.40 14.19
C ALA A 192 13.58 -13.62 14.21
N VAL A 193 12.94 -13.54 15.40
CA VAL A 193 11.48 -13.61 15.54
C VAL A 193 10.81 -12.50 14.71
N PHE A 194 11.24 -11.24 14.90
CA PHE A 194 10.64 -10.12 14.18
C PHE A 194 10.91 -10.16 12.68
N LEU A 195 12.04 -10.73 12.21
CA LEU A 195 12.27 -10.96 10.79
C LEU A 195 11.33 -12.05 10.24
N GLY A 196 11.10 -13.12 11.01
CA GLY A 196 10.11 -14.14 10.66
C GLY A 196 8.70 -13.57 10.56
N LEU A 197 8.28 -12.71 11.50
CA LEU A 197 7.00 -11.99 11.45
C LEU A 197 6.92 -11.01 10.26
N ALA A 198 8.01 -10.31 9.96
CA ALA A 198 8.09 -9.47 8.76
C ALA A 198 7.89 -10.30 7.48
N ALA A 199 8.57 -11.44 7.38
CA ALA A 199 8.41 -12.39 6.27
C ALA A 199 7.00 -13.01 6.24
N SER A 200 6.37 -13.23 7.39
CA SER A 200 4.98 -13.69 7.52
C SER A 200 3.93 -12.60 7.22
N THR A 201 4.37 -11.35 7.04
CA THR A 201 3.56 -10.23 6.54
C THR A 201 3.78 -10.04 5.04
N LYS A 202 5.04 -10.17 4.58
CA LYS A 202 5.40 -10.09 3.17
C LYS A 202 6.67 -10.90 2.91
N TYR A 203 6.62 -11.91 2.02
CA TYR A 203 7.68 -12.92 1.79
C TYR A 203 9.07 -12.30 1.56
N ASN A 204 9.15 -11.23 0.79
CA ASN A 204 10.41 -10.60 0.41
C ASN A 204 11.21 -9.99 1.59
N MET A 205 10.57 -9.80 2.77
CA MET A 205 11.29 -9.37 3.97
C MET A 205 12.31 -10.40 4.44
N GLY A 206 12.11 -11.68 4.11
CA GLY A 206 13.08 -12.74 4.38
C GLY A 206 14.45 -12.52 3.72
N LEU A 207 14.53 -11.69 2.68
CA LEU A 207 15.80 -11.32 2.02
C LEU A 207 16.75 -10.53 2.94
N PHE A 208 16.24 -9.93 4.02
CA PHE A 208 17.06 -9.31 5.06
C PHE A 208 17.71 -10.31 6.02
N ALA A 209 17.51 -11.62 5.83
CA ALA A 209 18.19 -12.65 6.61
C ALA A 209 19.72 -12.45 6.58
N GLY A 210 20.30 -11.96 5.48
CA GLY A 210 21.71 -11.62 5.38
C GLY A 210 22.22 -10.73 6.50
N THR A 211 21.43 -9.74 6.95
CA THR A 211 21.77 -8.88 8.10
C THR A 211 21.88 -9.68 9.39
N VAL A 212 20.95 -10.60 9.64
CA VAL A 212 20.93 -11.44 10.85
C VAL A 212 22.07 -12.46 10.82
N LEU A 213 22.40 -12.99 9.64
CA LEU A 213 23.53 -13.92 9.43
C LEU A 213 24.87 -13.27 9.77
N VAL A 214 25.08 -12.02 9.31
CA VAL A 214 26.27 -11.22 9.67
C VAL A 214 26.33 -10.97 11.17
N ALA A 215 25.19 -10.65 11.80
CA ALA A 215 25.14 -10.41 13.22
C ALA A 215 25.43 -11.68 14.06
N ALA A 216 24.95 -12.85 13.60
CA ALA A 216 25.23 -14.13 14.28
C ALA A 216 26.72 -14.50 14.31
N TYR A 217 27.50 -13.99 13.36
CA TYR A 217 28.97 -14.15 13.35
C TYR A 217 29.65 -13.39 14.48
N LYS A 218 29.06 -12.28 14.93
CA LYS A 218 29.66 -11.43 15.98
C LYS A 218 29.81 -12.18 17.30
N GLY A 219 31.03 -12.23 17.81
CA GLY A 219 31.37 -12.89 19.07
C GLY A 219 31.38 -14.43 19.00
N ALA A 220 31.27 -15.03 17.80
CA ALA A 220 31.55 -16.44 17.62
C ALA A 220 33.07 -16.67 17.64
N THR A 221 33.51 -17.63 18.45
CA THR A 221 34.95 -17.95 18.61
C THR A 221 35.43 -19.00 17.61
N SER A 222 34.48 -19.69 16.95
CA SER A 222 34.77 -20.72 15.95
C SER A 222 33.67 -20.79 14.91
N TRP A 223 33.99 -21.35 13.73
CA TRP A 223 33.01 -21.63 12.67
C TRP A 223 31.87 -22.57 13.12
N ARG A 224 32.19 -23.50 14.05
CA ARG A 224 31.20 -24.40 14.63
C ARG A 224 30.21 -23.61 15.50
N GLU A 225 30.67 -22.72 16.34
CA GLU A 225 29.82 -21.89 17.18
C GLU A 225 28.93 -20.97 16.32
N TRP A 226 29.51 -20.33 15.31
CA TRP A 226 28.75 -19.54 14.35
C TRP A 226 27.68 -20.38 13.64
N GLY A 227 28.02 -21.57 13.16
CA GLY A 227 27.09 -22.46 12.48
C GLY A 227 25.93 -22.89 13.40
N VAL A 228 26.17 -23.16 14.69
CA VAL A 228 25.14 -23.45 15.68
C VAL A 228 24.22 -22.26 15.90
N ARG A 229 24.78 -21.06 16.11
CA ARG A 229 24.00 -19.81 16.26
C ARG A 229 23.16 -19.53 15.04
N LEU A 230 23.74 -19.70 13.85
CA LEU A 230 23.07 -19.56 12.57
C LEU A 230 21.87 -20.53 12.44
N GLY A 231 22.08 -21.81 12.78
CA GLY A 231 21.01 -22.82 12.78
C GLY A 231 19.84 -22.41 13.69
N TRP A 232 20.12 -21.97 14.92
CA TRP A 232 19.09 -21.50 15.86
C TRP A 232 18.35 -20.27 15.31
N VAL A 233 19.07 -19.30 14.74
CA VAL A 233 18.46 -18.09 14.17
C VAL A 233 17.51 -18.44 13.03
N LEU A 234 17.92 -19.33 12.11
CA LEU A 234 17.08 -19.77 11.00
C LEU A 234 15.85 -20.58 11.47
N ILE A 235 16.02 -21.44 12.47
CA ILE A 235 14.90 -22.19 13.08
C ILE A 235 13.90 -21.22 13.70
N VAL A 236 14.37 -20.27 14.53
CA VAL A 236 13.51 -19.30 15.21
C VAL A 236 12.78 -18.41 14.19
N MET A 237 13.47 -17.95 13.15
CA MET A 237 12.86 -17.16 12.07
C MET A 237 11.80 -17.97 11.34
N GLY A 238 12.08 -19.24 11.01
CA GLY A 238 11.13 -20.16 10.37
C GLY A 238 9.91 -20.45 11.24
N MET A 239 10.10 -20.70 12.54
CA MET A 239 9.01 -20.89 13.49
C MET A 239 8.12 -19.65 13.60
N ALA A 240 8.70 -18.45 13.67
CA ALA A 240 7.95 -17.20 13.72
C ALA A 240 7.18 -16.95 12.41
N PHE A 241 7.77 -17.29 11.26
CA PHE A 241 7.10 -17.24 9.97
C PHE A 241 5.88 -18.17 9.93
N VAL A 242 6.04 -19.44 10.32
CA VAL A 242 4.96 -20.44 10.33
C VAL A 242 3.90 -20.08 11.38
N ALA A 243 4.27 -19.57 12.55
CA ALA A 243 3.32 -19.14 13.56
C ALA A 243 2.40 -18.00 13.06
N GLY A 244 2.92 -17.07 12.26
CA GLY A 244 2.12 -16.03 11.63
C GLY A 244 1.42 -16.45 10.33
N SER A 245 1.83 -17.58 9.73
CA SER A 245 1.27 -18.09 8.46
C SER A 245 1.17 -19.61 8.47
N PRO A 246 0.35 -20.22 9.37
CA PRO A 246 0.35 -21.67 9.55
C PRO A 246 -0.13 -22.45 8.33
N TYR A 247 -0.99 -21.86 7.52
CA TYR A 247 -1.56 -22.51 6.34
C TYR A 247 -0.57 -22.62 5.17
N VAL A 248 0.61 -22.02 5.25
CA VAL A 248 1.70 -22.33 4.30
C VAL A 248 2.16 -23.78 4.40
N LEU A 249 1.91 -24.43 5.56
CA LEU A 249 2.15 -25.86 5.77
C LEU A 249 0.85 -26.67 5.69
N LEU A 250 -0.23 -26.18 6.30
CA LEU A 250 -1.51 -26.91 6.41
C LEU A 250 -2.27 -26.98 5.07
N ASP A 251 -2.10 -25.98 4.20
CA ASP A 251 -2.64 -25.95 2.83
C ASP A 251 -1.50 -25.72 1.83
N PHE A 252 -0.49 -26.60 1.89
CA PHE A 252 0.73 -26.48 1.10
C PHE A 252 0.46 -26.46 -0.42
N ALA A 253 -0.54 -27.18 -0.89
CA ALA A 253 -0.86 -27.24 -2.33
C ALA A 253 -1.32 -25.86 -2.86
N ALA A 254 -2.23 -25.20 -2.14
CA ALA A 254 -2.68 -23.83 -2.50
C ALA A 254 -1.54 -22.81 -2.35
N PHE A 255 -0.77 -22.91 -1.24
CA PHE A 255 0.42 -22.08 -1.05
C PHE A 255 1.41 -22.20 -2.20
N TRP A 256 1.76 -23.42 -2.61
CA TRP A 256 2.73 -23.63 -3.69
C TRP A 256 2.24 -23.11 -5.05
N ARG A 257 0.95 -23.30 -5.33
CA ARG A 257 0.30 -22.78 -6.54
C ARG A 257 0.42 -21.25 -6.59
N ASP A 258 0.01 -20.56 -5.53
CA ASP A 258 -0.03 -19.10 -5.48
C ASP A 258 1.38 -18.50 -5.46
N LEU A 259 2.33 -19.11 -4.72
CA LEU A 259 3.74 -18.70 -4.73
C LEU A 259 4.38 -18.89 -6.11
N SER A 260 4.03 -19.96 -6.81
CA SER A 260 4.52 -20.21 -8.18
C SER A 260 3.97 -19.19 -9.17
N TYR A 261 2.70 -18.79 -8.99
CA TYR A 261 2.10 -17.69 -9.75
C TYR A 261 2.83 -16.37 -9.50
N GLU A 262 3.07 -16.00 -8.24
CA GLU A 262 3.79 -14.77 -7.90
C GLU A 262 5.22 -14.75 -8.45
N ARG A 263 5.92 -15.88 -8.41
CA ARG A 263 7.24 -16.01 -9.03
C ARG A 263 7.20 -15.79 -10.54
N LEU A 264 6.21 -16.37 -11.21
CA LEU A 264 6.04 -16.22 -12.65
C LEU A 264 5.67 -14.78 -13.02
N HIS A 265 4.74 -14.18 -12.28
CA HIS A 265 4.34 -12.79 -12.42
C HIS A 265 5.55 -11.86 -12.26
N PHE A 266 6.34 -12.04 -11.20
CA PHE A 266 7.54 -11.23 -10.94
C PHE A 266 8.54 -11.23 -12.12
N VAL A 267 8.71 -12.38 -12.80
CA VAL A 267 9.63 -12.52 -13.94
C VAL A 267 9.03 -11.97 -15.22
N ARG A 268 7.74 -12.23 -15.48
CA ARG A 268 7.08 -11.84 -16.74
C ARG A 268 6.74 -10.35 -16.82
N GLY A 269 6.45 -9.71 -15.70
CA GLY A 269 6.01 -8.32 -15.64
C GLY A 269 4.51 -8.19 -15.39
N HIS A 270 4.04 -6.95 -15.29
CA HIS A 270 2.67 -6.56 -15.04
C HIS A 270 2.31 -5.42 -16.01
N ASP A 271 1.22 -5.51 -16.73
CA ASP A 271 0.59 -4.54 -17.66
C ASP A 271 1.51 -3.71 -18.57
N ALA A 272 2.63 -3.18 -18.07
CA ALA A 272 3.60 -2.40 -18.84
C ALA A 272 5.01 -2.96 -18.67
N ASP A 273 5.77 -3.10 -19.73
CA ASP A 273 7.21 -3.42 -19.65
C ASP A 273 8.01 -2.13 -19.40
N LEU A 274 8.37 -1.94 -18.14
CA LEU A 274 9.18 -0.81 -17.66
C LEU A 274 10.68 -1.17 -17.53
N GLY A 275 11.07 -2.31 -18.06
CA GLY A 275 12.41 -2.85 -17.97
C GLY A 275 12.67 -3.56 -16.63
N ARG A 276 13.95 -3.76 -16.32
CA ARG A 276 14.34 -4.42 -15.06
C ARG A 276 14.32 -3.45 -13.88
N GLY A 277 13.87 -3.93 -12.74
CA GLY A 277 13.69 -3.16 -11.51
C GLY A 277 14.95 -2.44 -11.04
N TRP A 278 16.16 -2.97 -11.28
CA TRP A 278 17.41 -2.27 -10.89
C TRP A 278 17.46 -0.84 -11.42
N TRP A 279 17.21 -0.64 -12.69
CA TRP A 279 17.29 0.69 -13.30
C TRP A 279 16.04 1.52 -12.99
N TYR A 280 14.87 0.88 -13.02
CA TYR A 280 13.60 1.56 -12.74
C TYR A 280 13.56 2.10 -11.30
N HIS A 281 13.91 1.27 -10.32
CA HIS A 281 13.88 1.70 -8.93
C HIS A 281 14.97 2.74 -8.60
N LEU A 282 16.16 2.62 -9.21
CA LEU A 282 17.23 3.58 -9.00
C LEU A 282 16.93 4.95 -9.66
N GLY A 283 16.33 4.96 -10.85
CA GLY A 283 16.06 6.18 -11.63
C GLY A 283 14.69 6.81 -11.39
N PHE A 284 13.71 6.04 -10.92
CA PHE A 284 12.33 6.49 -10.75
C PHE A 284 11.84 6.36 -9.30
N THR A 285 11.77 5.13 -8.78
CA THR A 285 11.11 4.87 -7.49
C THR A 285 11.79 5.56 -6.30
N LEU A 286 13.09 5.35 -6.14
CA LEU A 286 13.83 5.86 -4.98
C LEU A 286 13.99 7.38 -5.02
N PRO A 287 14.33 8.01 -6.17
CA PRO A 287 14.40 9.46 -6.25
C PRO A 287 13.06 10.16 -5.99
N LEU A 288 11.94 9.61 -6.51
CA LEU A 288 10.62 10.16 -6.26
C LEU A 288 10.15 9.88 -4.83
N GLY A 289 10.44 8.68 -4.33
CA GLY A 289 10.02 8.26 -2.98
C GLY A 289 10.69 9.02 -1.84
N LEU A 290 11.96 9.43 -2.01
CA LEU A 290 12.74 10.19 -1.03
C LEU A 290 12.81 11.69 -1.34
N GLY A 291 12.63 12.07 -2.60
CA GLY A 291 13.05 13.36 -3.13
C GLY A 291 14.53 13.34 -3.53
N TRP A 292 14.87 13.91 -4.69
CA TRP A 292 16.22 13.89 -5.26
C TRP A 292 17.35 14.30 -4.29
N PRO A 293 17.20 15.42 -3.50
CA PRO A 293 18.28 15.81 -2.59
C PRO A 293 18.57 14.78 -1.51
N LEU A 294 17.50 14.21 -0.90
CA LEU A 294 17.64 13.20 0.14
C LEU A 294 18.17 11.87 -0.43
N PHE A 295 17.73 11.50 -1.63
CA PHE A 295 18.22 10.30 -2.32
C PHE A 295 19.73 10.38 -2.60
N VAL A 296 20.22 11.51 -3.14
CA VAL A 296 21.67 11.72 -3.37
C VAL A 296 22.44 11.67 -2.05
N ALA A 297 21.93 12.34 -1.00
CA ALA A 297 22.57 12.28 0.31
C ALA A 297 22.60 10.84 0.88
N ALA A 298 21.56 10.04 0.62
CA ALA A 298 21.54 8.62 1.02
C ALA A 298 22.59 7.79 0.28
N LEU A 299 22.75 7.97 -1.02
CA LEU A 299 23.79 7.26 -1.80
C LEU A 299 25.19 7.61 -1.32
N VAL A 300 25.48 8.89 -1.06
CA VAL A 300 26.77 9.31 -0.48
C VAL A 300 26.95 8.72 0.92
N GLY A 301 25.89 8.68 1.72
CA GLY A 301 25.89 8.04 3.04
C GLY A 301 26.20 6.56 2.99
N LEU A 302 25.60 5.82 2.03
CA LEU A 302 25.93 4.41 1.79
C LEU A 302 27.39 4.22 1.37
N GLY A 303 27.90 5.07 0.46
CA GLY A 303 29.32 5.07 0.07
C GLY A 303 30.25 5.27 1.27
N ARG A 304 29.86 6.17 2.20
CA ARG A 304 30.59 6.37 3.47
C ARG A 304 30.57 5.13 4.36
N TRP A 305 29.42 4.40 4.44
CA TRP A 305 29.35 3.14 5.20
C TRP A 305 30.29 2.08 4.63
N VAL A 306 30.35 1.95 3.31
CA VAL A 306 31.31 1.07 2.64
C VAL A 306 32.74 1.44 3.02
N TRP A 307 33.06 2.74 3.04
CA TRP A 307 34.39 3.23 3.38
C TRP A 307 34.77 3.02 4.85
N ASN A 308 33.85 3.32 5.76
CA ASN A 308 34.07 3.25 7.21
C ASN A 308 34.27 1.82 7.73
N ARG A 309 33.74 0.82 7.04
CA ARG A 309 33.85 -0.62 7.35
C ARG A 309 33.41 -1.00 8.79
N ARG A 310 32.45 -0.27 9.39
CA ARG A 310 31.90 -0.63 10.68
C ARG A 310 31.00 -1.85 10.54
N GLY A 311 31.08 -2.81 11.48
CA GLY A 311 30.35 -4.07 11.38
C GLY A 311 28.82 -3.89 11.35
N GLU A 312 28.28 -2.93 12.11
CA GLU A 312 26.85 -2.61 12.14
C GLU A 312 26.38 -2.03 10.79
N GLU A 313 27.15 -1.11 10.20
CA GLU A 313 26.89 -0.53 8.88
C GLU A 313 26.96 -1.62 7.77
N TRP A 314 27.96 -2.52 7.86
CA TRP A 314 28.09 -3.65 6.94
C TRP A 314 26.95 -4.63 7.02
N ALA A 315 26.44 -4.95 8.21
CA ALA A 315 25.27 -5.80 8.36
C ALA A 315 24.04 -5.22 7.64
N LEU A 316 23.81 -3.91 7.75
CA LEU A 316 22.73 -3.23 7.03
C LEU A 316 22.98 -3.19 5.52
N LEU A 317 24.21 -2.96 5.07
CA LEU A 317 24.59 -2.99 3.64
C LEU A 317 24.33 -4.35 3.01
N VAL A 318 24.62 -5.46 3.72
CA VAL A 318 24.30 -6.82 3.25
C VAL A 318 22.79 -6.98 3.09
N GLY A 319 21.99 -6.50 4.05
CA GLY A 319 20.53 -6.54 3.93
C GLY A 319 20.00 -5.71 2.77
N ILE A 320 20.51 -4.48 2.58
CA ILE A 320 20.17 -3.62 1.44
C ILE A 320 20.53 -4.30 0.12
N ALA A 321 21.75 -4.82 0.03
CA ALA A 321 22.26 -5.43 -1.21
C ALA A 321 21.48 -6.71 -1.57
N SER A 322 21.23 -7.62 -0.60
CA SER A 322 20.48 -8.85 -0.84
C SER A 322 19.02 -8.56 -1.25
N TYR A 323 18.38 -7.60 -0.58
CA TYR A 323 17.03 -7.19 -0.94
C TYR A 323 16.98 -6.54 -2.34
N TYR A 324 17.83 -5.55 -2.59
CA TYR A 324 17.83 -4.82 -3.86
C TYR A 324 18.23 -5.68 -5.05
N ALA A 325 19.18 -6.61 -4.86
CA ALA A 325 19.58 -7.55 -5.89
C ALA A 325 18.40 -8.39 -6.40
N VAL A 326 17.58 -8.90 -5.48
CA VAL A 326 16.41 -9.71 -5.84
C VAL A 326 15.26 -8.82 -6.34
N ALA A 327 14.87 -7.79 -5.58
CA ALA A 327 13.75 -6.92 -5.96
C ALA A 327 13.97 -6.23 -7.32
N GLY A 328 15.21 -5.85 -7.62
CA GLY A 328 15.58 -5.24 -8.89
C GLY A 328 15.68 -6.21 -10.08
N SER A 329 15.76 -7.54 -9.83
CA SER A 329 15.89 -8.53 -10.91
C SER A 329 14.59 -8.76 -11.70
N GLY A 330 13.45 -8.45 -11.10
CA GLY A 330 12.14 -8.65 -11.71
C GLY A 330 11.76 -7.57 -12.71
N LYS A 331 10.68 -7.84 -13.44
CA LYS A 331 10.00 -6.89 -14.33
C LYS A 331 8.76 -6.25 -13.70
N VAL A 332 8.26 -6.79 -12.59
CA VAL A 332 7.22 -6.15 -11.77
C VAL A 332 7.89 -5.13 -10.86
N VAL A 333 7.64 -3.85 -11.12
CA VAL A 333 8.40 -2.75 -10.52
C VAL A 333 7.51 -1.78 -9.72
N PHE A 334 6.55 -2.30 -8.98
CA PHE A 334 5.73 -1.46 -8.08
C PHE A 334 6.61 -0.62 -7.16
N MET A 335 6.29 0.66 -7.04
CA MET A 335 7.06 1.58 -6.18
C MET A 335 7.13 1.08 -4.73
N ARG A 336 6.04 0.50 -4.22
CA ARG A 336 5.94 -0.07 -2.87
C ARG A 336 6.98 -1.17 -2.56
N TYR A 337 7.59 -1.79 -3.57
CA TYR A 337 8.65 -2.77 -3.36
C TYR A 337 9.91 -2.15 -2.74
N MET A 338 10.12 -0.85 -2.88
CA MET A 338 11.26 -0.17 -2.29
C MET A 338 11.02 0.35 -0.85
N LEU A 339 9.80 0.19 -0.29
CA LEU A 339 9.49 0.64 1.07
C LEU A 339 10.45 0.12 2.15
N PRO A 340 10.90 -1.15 2.14
CA PRO A 340 11.82 -1.65 3.16
C PRO A 340 13.21 -0.99 3.13
N LEU A 341 13.61 -0.44 2.00
CA LEU A 341 14.92 0.23 1.85
C LEU A 341 14.89 1.68 2.28
N LEU A 342 13.74 2.37 2.17
CA LEU A 342 13.65 3.80 2.46
C LEU A 342 14.16 4.17 3.85
N PRO A 343 13.76 3.46 4.95
CA PRO A 343 14.26 3.77 6.27
C PRO A 343 15.79 3.69 6.38
N LEU A 344 16.39 2.68 5.75
CA LEU A 344 17.84 2.50 5.78
C LEU A 344 18.57 3.60 5.00
N LEU A 345 18.00 4.04 3.88
CA LEU A 345 18.47 5.20 3.12
C LEU A 345 18.34 6.49 3.91
N CYS A 346 17.26 6.67 4.67
CA CYS A 346 17.11 7.80 5.60
C CYS A 346 18.18 7.80 6.69
N VAL A 347 18.55 6.61 7.23
CA VAL A 347 19.65 6.51 8.21
C VAL A 347 20.99 6.80 7.59
N ALA A 348 21.27 6.32 6.38
CA ALA A 348 22.50 6.61 5.66
C ALA A 348 22.67 8.12 5.41
N ALA A 349 21.62 8.81 4.93
CA ALA A 349 21.60 10.26 4.78
C ALA A 349 21.77 10.99 6.13
N GLY A 350 21.06 10.56 7.17
CA GLY A 350 21.16 11.11 8.52
C GLY A 350 22.58 10.98 9.10
N SER A 351 23.23 9.84 8.89
CA SER A 351 24.60 9.61 9.34
C SER A 351 25.63 10.47 8.59
N LEU A 352 25.37 10.78 7.31
CA LEU A 352 26.21 11.67 6.53
C LEU A 352 26.13 13.11 7.08
N VAL A 353 24.94 13.65 7.25
CA VAL A 353 24.72 15.07 7.55
C VAL A 353 24.90 15.36 9.04
N ALA A 354 24.24 14.60 9.91
CA ALA A 354 24.29 14.85 11.36
C ALA A 354 25.56 14.28 12.01
N GLY A 355 26.17 13.24 11.42
CA GLY A 355 27.42 12.66 11.89
C GLY A 355 28.68 13.46 11.53
N ALA A 356 28.60 14.43 10.60
CA ALA A 356 29.70 15.31 10.21
C ALA A 356 29.93 16.46 11.21
N GLY A 357 29.03 16.66 12.16
CA GLY A 357 29.06 17.78 13.11
C GLY A 357 30.17 17.63 14.16
N ARG A 358 31.36 18.20 13.91
CA ARG A 358 32.38 18.44 14.93
C ARG A 358 31.93 19.55 15.90
N PRO A 359 32.38 19.56 17.18
CA PRO A 359 31.93 20.55 18.16
C PRO A 359 32.20 21.99 17.74
N GLY A 360 31.19 22.83 17.81
CA GLY A 360 31.28 24.29 17.75
C GLY A 360 30.60 24.97 16.55
N ARG A 361 31.08 24.83 15.33
CA ARG A 361 30.55 25.55 14.14
C ARG A 361 29.50 24.77 13.34
N CYS A 362 29.50 23.45 13.41
CA CYS A 362 28.75 22.58 12.50
C CYS A 362 27.30 22.27 12.90
N ARG A 363 26.84 22.61 14.12
CA ARG A 363 25.49 22.23 14.57
C ARG A 363 24.37 22.96 13.79
N ARG A 364 24.52 24.27 13.59
CA ARG A 364 23.52 25.05 12.83
C ARG A 364 23.53 24.65 11.35
N THR A 365 24.72 24.48 10.78
CA THR A 365 24.88 24.03 9.38
C THR A 365 24.29 22.65 9.18
N ALA A 366 24.57 21.69 10.09
CA ALA A 366 23.97 20.35 10.02
C ALA A 366 22.45 20.40 10.14
N ALA A 367 21.90 21.19 11.05
CA ALA A 367 20.43 21.35 11.17
C ALA A 367 19.82 21.97 9.91
N LEU A 368 20.47 22.98 9.33
CA LEU A 368 20.02 23.58 8.07
C LEU A 368 20.03 22.58 6.93
N LEU A 369 21.10 21.78 6.79
CA LEU A 369 21.19 20.73 5.77
C LEU A 369 20.12 19.66 5.96
N VAL A 370 19.85 19.25 7.20
CA VAL A 370 18.75 18.32 7.49
C VAL A 370 17.40 18.88 7.02
N LEU A 371 17.13 20.15 7.30
CA LEU A 371 15.90 20.81 6.84
C LEU A 371 15.85 20.94 5.32
N LEU A 372 16.93 21.34 4.67
CA LEU A 372 17.02 21.44 3.21
C LEU A 372 16.77 20.11 2.51
N LEU A 373 17.21 18.99 3.10
CA LEU A 373 16.96 17.66 2.58
C LEU A 373 15.52 17.19 2.84
N ALA A 374 14.91 17.58 3.96
CA ALA A 374 13.57 17.14 4.33
C ALA A 374 12.45 17.92 3.62
N VAL A 375 12.63 19.23 3.39
CA VAL A 375 11.59 20.14 2.86
C VAL A 375 11.04 19.67 1.50
N PRO A 376 11.85 19.30 0.49
CA PRO A 376 11.30 18.90 -0.81
C PRO A 376 10.37 17.68 -0.72
N THR A 377 10.77 16.65 0.01
CA THR A 377 9.93 15.45 0.18
C THR A 377 8.72 15.72 1.09
N ALA A 378 8.87 16.54 2.13
CA ALA A 378 7.76 16.98 2.98
C ALA A 378 6.69 17.73 2.17
N TRP A 379 7.11 18.61 1.24
CA TRP A 379 6.20 19.32 0.35
C TRP A 379 5.42 18.37 -0.56
N VAL A 380 6.09 17.39 -1.17
CA VAL A 380 5.45 16.38 -2.02
C VAL A 380 4.46 15.54 -1.20
N SER A 381 4.85 15.13 0.01
CA SER A 381 3.97 14.38 0.93
C SER A 381 2.75 15.21 1.34
N TRP A 382 2.93 16.48 1.65
CA TRP A 382 1.83 17.40 1.94
C TRP A 382 0.85 17.49 0.76
N ARG A 383 1.34 17.79 -0.45
CA ARG A 383 0.51 17.91 -1.66
C ARG A 383 -0.27 16.63 -1.97
N HIS A 384 0.36 15.49 -1.76
CA HIS A 384 -0.30 14.20 -1.93
C HIS A 384 -1.39 13.97 -0.89
N SER A 385 -1.12 14.23 0.40
CA SER A 385 -2.12 14.08 1.47
C SER A 385 -3.29 15.06 1.30
N GLU A 386 -3.02 16.30 0.88
CA GLU A 386 -4.05 17.29 0.52
C GLU A 386 -4.93 16.77 -0.63
N LEU A 387 -4.31 16.18 -1.67
CA LEU A 387 -5.05 15.60 -2.80
C LEU A 387 -5.93 14.44 -2.35
N LEU A 388 -5.40 13.52 -1.54
CA LEU A 388 -6.16 12.37 -1.02
C LEU A 388 -7.36 12.79 -0.15
N ALA A 389 -7.31 13.95 0.50
CA ALA A 389 -8.40 14.46 1.31
C ALA A 389 -9.57 15.02 0.48
N ARG A 390 -9.39 15.19 -0.82
CA ARG A 390 -10.44 15.68 -1.72
C ARG A 390 -11.31 14.55 -2.23
N THR A 391 -12.57 14.86 -2.55
CA THR A 391 -13.52 13.86 -3.07
C THR A 391 -13.05 13.35 -4.43
N ASP A 392 -12.95 12.04 -4.55
CA ASP A 392 -12.56 11.33 -5.77
C ASP A 392 -13.62 11.46 -6.87
N THR A 393 -13.19 11.53 -8.13
CA THR A 393 -14.12 11.63 -9.28
C THR A 393 -15.09 10.46 -9.37
N ARG A 394 -14.67 9.26 -8.96
CA ARG A 394 -15.53 8.06 -8.93
C ARG A 394 -16.67 8.18 -7.94
N VAL A 395 -16.43 8.86 -6.80
CA VAL A 395 -17.47 9.15 -5.80
C VAL A 395 -18.42 10.24 -6.32
N LEU A 396 -17.88 11.25 -7.00
CA LEU A 396 -18.72 12.29 -7.62
C LEU A 396 -19.59 11.70 -8.74
N ALA A 397 -19.03 10.81 -9.56
CA ALA A 397 -19.79 10.12 -10.62
C ALA A 397 -20.91 9.25 -10.05
N ALA A 398 -20.65 8.50 -8.97
CA ALA A 398 -21.68 7.71 -8.32
C ALA A 398 -22.83 8.59 -7.81
N ARG A 399 -22.52 9.70 -7.10
CA ARG A 399 -23.53 10.65 -6.62
C ARG A 399 -24.35 11.26 -7.76
N TRP A 400 -23.67 11.69 -8.83
CA TRP A 400 -24.38 12.25 -9.98
C TRP A 400 -25.34 11.24 -10.61
N ILE A 401 -24.91 9.97 -10.75
CA ILE A 401 -25.75 8.87 -11.25
C ILE A 401 -26.96 8.67 -10.34
N GLU A 402 -26.76 8.61 -9.03
CA GLU A 402 -27.81 8.40 -8.04
C GLU A 402 -28.86 9.54 -8.01
N GLU A 403 -28.43 10.76 -8.32
CA GLU A 403 -29.29 11.95 -8.35
C GLU A 403 -30.05 12.14 -9.67
N HIS A 404 -29.49 11.69 -10.81
CA HIS A 404 -29.99 12.04 -12.13
C HIS A 404 -30.52 10.85 -12.94
N ILE A 405 -30.13 9.62 -12.59
CA ILE A 405 -30.53 8.44 -13.36
C ILE A 405 -31.62 7.68 -12.59
N PRO A 406 -32.76 7.37 -13.21
CA PRO A 406 -33.84 6.61 -12.56
C PRO A 406 -33.37 5.24 -12.05
N ALA A 407 -33.87 4.84 -10.89
CA ALA A 407 -33.61 3.49 -10.35
C ALA A 407 -34.08 2.41 -11.33
N GLY A 408 -33.35 1.30 -11.41
CA GLY A 408 -33.60 0.20 -12.35
C GLY A 408 -33.09 0.45 -13.75
N SER A 409 -32.51 1.63 -14.05
CA SER A 409 -31.88 1.87 -15.34
C SER A 409 -30.74 0.90 -15.62
N ARG A 410 -30.56 0.54 -16.90
CA ARG A 410 -29.45 -0.27 -17.38
C ARG A 410 -28.26 0.62 -17.71
N ILE A 411 -27.16 0.45 -16.94
CA ILE A 411 -25.96 1.29 -17.04
C ILE A 411 -24.76 0.41 -17.43
N ALA A 412 -24.07 0.76 -18.51
CA ALA A 412 -22.79 0.15 -18.86
C ALA A 412 -21.64 0.88 -18.16
N LEU A 413 -20.78 0.13 -17.48
CA LEU A 413 -19.48 0.57 -16.99
C LEU A 413 -18.43 0.10 -17.97
N CYS A 414 -17.75 1.03 -18.66
CA CYS A 414 -16.98 0.74 -19.85
C CYS A 414 -15.54 1.23 -19.75
N CYS A 415 -14.67 0.47 -20.42
CA CYS A 415 -13.37 0.90 -20.92
C CYS A 415 -12.36 1.19 -19.83
N GLY A 416 -11.99 0.18 -19.10
CA GLY A 416 -10.97 0.27 -18.07
C GLY A 416 -11.08 -0.86 -17.06
N SER A 417 -10.24 -0.83 -16.05
CA SER A 417 -10.38 -1.74 -14.91
C SER A 417 -11.52 -1.29 -14.00
N ASP A 418 -12.08 -2.20 -13.24
CA ASP A 418 -13.07 -1.93 -12.19
C ASP A 418 -12.60 -0.90 -11.14
N TYR A 419 -11.29 -0.69 -11.03
CA TYR A 419 -10.71 0.35 -10.19
C TYR A 419 -11.03 1.79 -10.66
N GLY A 420 -11.42 1.99 -11.92
CA GLY A 420 -11.80 3.29 -12.46
C GLY A 420 -13.30 3.59 -12.40
N TYR A 421 -14.14 2.61 -12.05
CA TYR A 421 -15.60 2.76 -12.07
C TYR A 421 -16.16 3.46 -10.83
N PRO A 422 -17.26 4.23 -10.98
CA PRO A 422 -18.11 4.59 -9.85
C PRO A 422 -18.67 3.31 -9.20
N GLN A 423 -18.71 3.28 -7.88
CA GLN A 423 -19.30 2.16 -7.16
C GLN A 423 -20.81 2.37 -7.05
N LEU A 424 -21.57 1.56 -7.79
CA LEU A 424 -23.03 1.60 -7.85
C LEU A 424 -23.62 0.33 -7.26
N ARG A 425 -24.85 0.42 -6.81
CA ARG A 425 -25.60 -0.70 -6.27
C ARG A 425 -26.36 -1.42 -7.37
N LEU A 426 -26.33 -2.75 -7.32
CA LEU A 426 -27.22 -3.57 -8.15
C LEU A 426 -28.67 -3.46 -7.66
N ASP A 427 -29.62 -3.40 -8.57
CA ASP A 427 -31.01 -3.55 -8.25
C ASP A 427 -31.34 -5.00 -7.84
N ARG A 428 -32.56 -5.22 -7.35
CA ARG A 428 -32.95 -6.54 -6.85
C ARG A 428 -32.99 -7.62 -7.92
N PRO A 429 -33.53 -7.36 -9.14
CA PRO A 429 -33.46 -8.31 -10.26
C PRO A 429 -32.04 -8.68 -10.66
N ALA A 430 -31.17 -7.70 -10.89
CA ALA A 430 -29.78 -7.93 -11.27
C ALA A 430 -29.01 -8.71 -10.19
N LEU A 431 -29.28 -8.41 -8.90
CA LEU A 431 -28.68 -9.12 -7.80
C LEU A 431 -29.16 -10.59 -7.71
N ALA A 432 -30.44 -10.86 -8.01
CA ALA A 432 -30.99 -12.20 -8.09
C ALA A 432 -30.39 -13.01 -9.26
N THR A 433 -30.25 -12.38 -10.42
CA THR A 433 -29.58 -12.98 -11.58
C THR A 433 -28.13 -13.31 -11.25
N ARG A 434 -27.40 -12.39 -10.64
CA ARG A 434 -26.00 -12.60 -10.21
C ARG A 434 -25.86 -13.74 -9.20
N LEU A 435 -26.81 -13.86 -8.27
CA LEU A 435 -26.86 -14.97 -7.32
C LEU A 435 -27.03 -16.32 -8.04
N SER A 436 -27.93 -16.37 -9.01
CA SER A 436 -28.19 -17.58 -9.82
C SER A 436 -26.95 -18.01 -10.63
N GLU A 437 -26.28 -17.06 -11.28
CA GLU A 437 -25.05 -17.29 -12.05
C GLU A 437 -23.93 -17.88 -11.16
N LEU A 438 -23.69 -17.26 -9.99
CA LEU A 438 -22.66 -17.71 -9.06
C LEU A 438 -22.93 -19.12 -8.53
N ARG A 439 -24.20 -19.42 -8.22
CA ARG A 439 -24.61 -20.78 -7.81
C ARG A 439 -24.45 -21.80 -8.93
N GLY A 440 -24.86 -21.43 -10.15
CA GLY A 440 -24.68 -22.28 -11.33
C GLY A 440 -23.21 -22.59 -11.64
N ALA A 441 -22.31 -21.65 -11.33
CA ALA A 441 -20.87 -21.82 -11.45
C ALA A 441 -20.21 -22.50 -10.22
N GLY A 442 -20.99 -22.95 -9.23
CA GLY A 442 -20.48 -23.63 -8.02
C GLY A 442 -19.84 -22.72 -6.97
N PHE A 443 -20.02 -21.40 -7.08
CA PHE A 443 -19.44 -20.45 -6.12
C PHE A 443 -20.36 -20.21 -4.91
N ALA A 444 -19.77 -20.03 -3.72
CA ALA A 444 -20.51 -19.60 -2.55
C ALA A 444 -20.98 -18.14 -2.73
N ALA A 445 -22.29 -17.92 -2.73
CA ALA A 445 -22.90 -16.63 -3.01
C ALA A 445 -23.54 -16.00 -1.76
N ARG A 446 -22.94 -16.19 -0.57
CA ARG A 446 -23.45 -15.70 0.72
C ARG A 446 -23.69 -14.18 0.73
N ARG A 447 -22.74 -13.42 0.15
CA ARG A 447 -22.85 -11.96 0.08
C ARG A 447 -24.12 -11.53 -0.68
N GLN A 448 -24.38 -12.12 -1.86
CA GLN A 448 -25.54 -11.79 -2.68
C GLN A 448 -26.85 -12.20 -1.99
N GLN A 449 -26.87 -13.34 -1.30
CA GLN A 449 -28.02 -13.75 -0.49
C GLN A 449 -28.32 -12.76 0.61
N ARG A 450 -27.30 -12.29 1.34
CA ARG A 450 -27.47 -11.30 2.41
C ARG A 450 -27.92 -9.96 1.88
N LEU A 451 -27.35 -9.49 0.76
CA LEU A 451 -27.79 -8.25 0.11
C LEU A 451 -29.26 -8.32 -0.33
N LEU A 452 -29.70 -9.46 -0.89
CA LEU A 452 -31.11 -9.67 -1.23
C LEU A 452 -32.01 -9.69 0.01
N ALA A 453 -31.56 -10.28 1.11
CA ALA A 453 -32.30 -10.31 2.38
C ALA A 453 -32.42 -8.92 3.01
N LEU A 454 -31.41 -8.06 2.89
CA LEU A 454 -31.44 -6.67 3.36
C LEU A 454 -32.45 -5.82 2.56
N GLY A 455 -32.64 -6.12 1.27
CA GLY A 455 -33.70 -5.54 0.43
C GLY A 455 -33.88 -4.04 0.59
N ALA A 456 -35.01 -3.61 1.12
CA ALA A 456 -35.38 -2.20 1.30
C ALA A 456 -34.55 -1.47 2.37
N ALA A 457 -33.80 -2.18 3.23
CA ALA A 457 -32.90 -1.56 4.20
C ALA A 457 -31.62 -1.00 3.54
N MET A 458 -31.36 -1.35 2.26
CA MET A 458 -30.22 -0.82 1.52
C MET A 458 -30.50 0.62 1.07
N PRO A 459 -29.66 1.60 1.39
CA PRO A 459 -29.86 3.00 1.00
C PRO A 459 -29.62 3.22 -0.49
N GLY A 460 -30.31 4.21 -1.08
CA GLY A 460 -30.11 4.69 -2.45
C GLY A 460 -30.73 3.81 -3.54
N PRO A 461 -30.69 4.27 -4.80
CA PRO A 461 -31.21 3.54 -5.95
C PRO A 461 -30.33 2.34 -6.31
N GLY A 462 -30.92 1.33 -6.94
CA GLY A 462 -30.23 0.20 -7.55
C GLY A 462 -30.34 0.22 -9.06
N TYR A 463 -29.37 -0.38 -9.75
CA TYR A 463 -29.26 -0.36 -11.21
C TYR A 463 -28.95 -1.77 -11.77
N GLU A 464 -29.27 -1.99 -13.02
CA GLU A 464 -28.78 -3.12 -13.78
C GLU A 464 -27.43 -2.74 -14.40
N LEU A 465 -26.33 -3.30 -13.86
CA LEU A 465 -24.99 -2.95 -14.30
C LEU A 465 -24.44 -3.95 -15.30
N ILE A 466 -23.97 -3.43 -16.45
CA ILE A 466 -23.25 -4.17 -17.48
C ILE A 466 -21.79 -3.73 -17.44
N GLU A 467 -20.91 -4.59 -16.92
CA GLU A 467 -19.49 -4.32 -16.86
C GLU A 467 -18.80 -4.82 -18.14
N LEU A 468 -18.38 -3.89 -18.98
CA LEU A 468 -17.60 -4.20 -20.19
C LEU A 468 -16.12 -4.16 -19.85
N ARG A 469 -15.66 -5.24 -19.20
CA ARG A 469 -14.27 -5.39 -18.77
C ARG A 469 -13.36 -5.72 -19.93
N ALA A 470 -12.11 -5.26 -19.85
CA ALA A 470 -11.05 -5.78 -20.68
C ALA A 470 -10.82 -7.28 -20.40
N THR A 471 -10.55 -8.01 -21.47
CA THR A 471 -10.07 -9.39 -21.31
C THR A 471 -8.57 -9.38 -21.09
N ASN A 472 -8.10 -10.21 -20.17
CA ASN A 472 -6.69 -10.45 -19.97
C ASN A 472 -6.32 -11.87 -20.45
N PRO A 473 -6.00 -12.06 -21.74
CA PRO A 473 -5.72 -13.38 -22.30
C PRO A 473 -4.44 -14.01 -21.72
N SER A 474 -3.50 -13.20 -21.26
CA SER A 474 -2.21 -13.66 -20.72
C SER A 474 -2.18 -13.81 -19.20
N GLY A 475 -3.21 -13.33 -18.49
CA GLY A 475 -3.22 -13.25 -17.03
C GLY A 475 -2.31 -12.18 -16.43
N PHE A 476 -1.52 -11.46 -17.26
CA PHE A 476 -0.52 -10.47 -16.81
C PHE A 476 -0.61 -9.12 -17.51
N THR A 477 -1.35 -9.04 -18.60
CA THR A 477 -1.57 -7.78 -19.36
C THR A 477 -3.04 -7.63 -19.70
N TRP A 478 -3.59 -6.44 -19.46
CA TRP A 478 -4.96 -6.11 -19.79
C TRP A 478 -5.05 -5.72 -21.27
N VAL A 479 -5.72 -6.53 -22.07
CA VAL A 479 -6.02 -6.21 -23.47
C VAL A 479 -7.43 -5.64 -23.54
N TRP A 480 -7.52 -4.36 -23.87
CA TRP A 480 -8.78 -3.69 -24.14
C TRP A 480 -9.30 -4.16 -25.49
N THR A 481 -10.27 -5.07 -25.48
CA THR A 481 -11.03 -5.34 -26.70
C THR A 481 -11.94 -4.15 -26.94
N ALA A 482 -11.76 -3.47 -28.05
CA ALA A 482 -12.69 -2.47 -28.53
C ALA A 482 -14.06 -3.13 -28.70
N TYR A 483 -14.93 -3.01 -27.71
CA TYR A 483 -16.34 -3.29 -27.90
C TYR A 483 -16.88 -2.12 -28.72
N GLY A 484 -17.17 -2.32 -30.00
CA GLY A 484 -17.79 -1.28 -30.78
C GLY A 484 -19.08 -0.80 -30.14
N ALA A 485 -19.38 0.48 -30.25
CA ALA A 485 -20.58 1.11 -29.66
C ALA A 485 -21.88 0.37 -30.03
N LYS A 486 -21.92 -0.28 -31.18
CA LYS A 486 -23.02 -1.15 -31.61
C LYS A 486 -23.37 -2.31 -30.66
N ARG A 487 -22.44 -2.76 -29.83
CA ARG A 487 -22.73 -3.77 -28.79
C ARG A 487 -23.60 -3.18 -27.69
N LEU A 488 -23.35 -1.94 -27.29
CA LEU A 488 -24.13 -1.24 -26.27
C LEU A 488 -25.61 -1.14 -26.67
N LEU A 489 -25.89 -0.86 -27.96
CA LEU A 489 -27.27 -0.84 -28.48
C LEU A 489 -27.91 -2.23 -28.42
N ARG A 490 -27.18 -3.30 -28.76
CA ARG A 490 -27.73 -4.67 -28.66
C ARG A 490 -28.04 -5.09 -27.24
N GLU A 491 -27.27 -4.60 -26.27
CA GLU A 491 -27.49 -4.85 -24.85
C GLU A 491 -28.57 -3.92 -24.25
N GLN A 492 -29.20 -3.07 -25.06
CA GLN A 492 -30.25 -2.10 -24.65
C GLN A 492 -29.80 -1.22 -23.49
N VAL A 493 -28.57 -0.72 -23.55
CA VAL A 493 -27.99 0.14 -22.51
C VAL A 493 -28.51 1.56 -22.67
N ALA A 494 -29.14 2.11 -21.63
CA ALA A 494 -29.65 3.48 -21.64
C ALA A 494 -28.58 4.51 -21.24
N TRP A 495 -27.63 4.10 -20.40
CA TRP A 495 -26.59 4.97 -19.84
C TRP A 495 -25.22 4.32 -19.89
N ILE A 496 -24.19 5.10 -20.15
CA ILE A 496 -22.82 4.61 -20.28
C ILE A 496 -21.89 5.49 -19.45
N ALA A 497 -21.19 4.90 -18.50
CA ALA A 497 -20.10 5.56 -17.77
C ALA A 497 -18.75 5.07 -18.27
N VAL A 498 -17.94 5.99 -18.77
CA VAL A 498 -16.63 5.74 -19.35
C VAL A 498 -15.58 6.42 -18.51
N HIS A 499 -14.49 5.73 -18.15
CA HIS A 499 -13.38 6.35 -17.47
C HIS A 499 -12.09 6.29 -18.29
N GLN A 500 -11.26 7.31 -18.16
CA GLN A 500 -9.93 7.37 -18.77
C GLN A 500 -8.97 8.24 -17.96
N LEU A 501 -7.69 7.89 -18.02
CA LEU A 501 -6.60 8.80 -17.63
C LEU A 501 -5.43 8.60 -18.59
N PRO A 502 -5.05 9.63 -19.36
CA PRO A 502 -3.94 9.54 -20.29
C PRO A 502 -2.65 9.12 -19.56
N GLY A 503 -1.92 8.17 -20.14
CA GLY A 503 -0.66 7.68 -19.58
C GLY A 503 -0.77 6.47 -18.63
N LEU A 504 -1.98 6.07 -18.20
CA LEU A 504 -2.18 4.85 -17.41
C LEU A 504 -2.74 3.71 -18.26
N ALA A 505 -2.07 2.55 -18.23
CA ALA A 505 -2.48 1.37 -18.99
C ALA A 505 -3.87 0.86 -18.59
N TYR A 506 -4.23 0.97 -17.31
CA TYR A 506 -5.53 0.56 -16.76
C TYR A 506 -6.72 1.38 -17.21
N SER A 507 -6.49 2.52 -17.85
CA SER A 507 -7.50 3.51 -18.16
C SER A 507 -7.30 4.13 -19.56
N ARG A 508 -6.73 3.36 -20.48
CA ARG A 508 -6.62 3.76 -21.88
C ARG A 508 -7.95 3.56 -22.56
N LEU A 509 -8.40 4.59 -23.24
CA LEU A 509 -9.59 4.59 -24.06
C LEU A 509 -9.16 4.74 -25.52
N ASP A 510 -9.75 3.91 -26.39
CA ASP A 510 -9.56 4.05 -27.84
C ASP A 510 -10.35 5.27 -28.34
N SER A 511 -9.68 6.16 -29.06
CA SER A 511 -10.32 7.34 -29.66
C SER A 511 -11.41 6.98 -30.67
N SER A 512 -11.28 5.85 -31.38
CA SER A 512 -12.31 5.36 -32.29
C SER A 512 -13.58 4.97 -31.54
N PHE A 513 -13.46 4.34 -30.37
CA PHE A 513 -14.61 4.01 -29.56
C PHE A 513 -15.35 5.26 -29.05
N VAL A 514 -14.61 6.30 -28.63
CA VAL A 514 -15.23 7.57 -28.20
C VAL A 514 -15.99 8.21 -29.37
N ALA A 515 -15.40 8.24 -30.56
CA ALA A 515 -16.04 8.80 -31.76
C ALA A 515 -17.30 8.01 -32.17
N GLU A 516 -17.30 6.68 -32.06
CA GLU A 516 -18.49 5.86 -32.26
C GLU A 516 -19.55 6.11 -31.18
N LEU A 517 -19.13 6.25 -29.92
CA LEU A 517 -20.02 6.51 -28.79
C LEU A 517 -20.74 7.86 -28.96
N GLU A 518 -20.03 8.91 -29.35
CA GLU A 518 -20.58 10.24 -29.56
C GLU A 518 -21.56 10.33 -30.78
N GLN A 519 -21.60 9.30 -31.64
CA GLN A 519 -22.60 9.17 -32.70
C GLN A 519 -23.94 8.60 -32.21
N ILE A 520 -23.94 7.83 -31.10
CA ILE A 520 -25.12 7.11 -30.62
C ILE A 520 -25.61 7.60 -29.25
N ALA A 521 -24.84 8.45 -28.58
CA ALA A 521 -25.13 8.88 -27.22
C ALA A 521 -24.65 10.31 -26.95
N GLU A 522 -25.43 11.06 -26.19
CA GLU A 522 -25.12 12.40 -25.78
C GLU A 522 -24.43 12.42 -24.42
N ARG A 523 -23.30 13.14 -24.32
CA ARG A 523 -22.58 13.31 -23.07
C ARG A 523 -23.32 14.26 -22.12
N GLN A 524 -23.75 13.74 -20.97
CA GLN A 524 -24.50 14.48 -19.96
C GLN A 524 -23.60 15.18 -18.96
N VAL A 525 -22.47 14.53 -18.57
CA VAL A 525 -21.52 15.09 -17.62
C VAL A 525 -20.11 14.63 -17.93
N PHE A 526 -19.13 15.48 -17.60
CA PHE A 526 -17.71 15.19 -17.67
C PHE A 526 -17.01 15.66 -16.40
N LEU A 527 -16.51 14.70 -15.63
CA LEU A 527 -15.80 14.92 -14.38
C LEU A 527 -14.30 14.80 -14.66
N ASP A 528 -13.61 15.92 -14.72
CA ASP A 528 -12.16 15.97 -14.94
C ASP A 528 -11.45 16.22 -13.60
N PRO A 529 -10.49 15.38 -13.19
CA PRO A 529 -9.65 15.66 -12.04
C PRO A 529 -8.59 16.75 -12.30
N LEU A 530 -8.44 17.18 -13.55
CA LEU A 530 -7.40 18.10 -14.00
C LEU A 530 -8.00 19.44 -14.41
N VAL A 531 -7.34 20.53 -14.01
CA VAL A 531 -7.69 21.89 -14.46
C VAL A 531 -7.17 22.15 -15.86
N ASP A 532 -6.02 21.59 -16.20
CA ASP A 532 -5.36 21.74 -17.49
C ASP A 532 -4.60 20.47 -17.89
N ASP A 533 -4.32 20.31 -19.17
CA ASP A 533 -3.54 19.19 -19.72
C ASP A 533 -2.03 19.50 -19.87
N GLN A 534 -1.60 20.73 -19.53
CA GLN A 534 -0.24 21.20 -19.83
C GLN A 534 0.82 20.79 -18.80
N GLY A 535 0.43 20.33 -17.62
CA GLY A 535 1.35 19.94 -16.55
C GLY A 535 2.06 18.60 -16.83
N LYS A 536 3.39 18.56 -16.65
CA LYS A 536 4.12 17.27 -16.63
C LYS A 536 3.81 16.53 -15.35
N ARG A 537 2.83 15.64 -15.40
CA ARG A 537 2.41 14.77 -14.29
C ARG A 537 3.00 13.39 -14.45
N LEU A 538 3.54 12.85 -13.37
CA LEU A 538 4.05 11.48 -13.33
C LEU A 538 3.12 10.65 -12.45
N TYR A 539 2.68 9.52 -12.98
CA TYR A 539 1.90 8.52 -12.26
C TYR A 539 2.74 7.27 -12.05
N ASP A 540 2.37 6.45 -11.07
CA ASP A 540 2.88 5.08 -10.97
C ASP A 540 2.20 4.25 -12.08
N PRO A 541 2.95 3.77 -13.10
CA PRO A 541 2.32 3.12 -14.26
C PRO A 541 1.68 1.77 -13.94
N LEU A 542 2.03 1.17 -12.80
CA LEU A 542 1.55 -0.15 -12.40
C LEU A 542 0.47 -0.11 -11.32
N ASP A 543 0.36 0.98 -10.54
CA ASP A 543 -0.62 1.11 -9.48
C ASP A 543 -1.84 1.94 -9.94
N ALA A 544 -3.03 1.31 -9.97
CA ALA A 544 -4.25 1.89 -10.53
C ALA A 544 -5.07 2.70 -9.49
N PHE A 545 -4.46 3.65 -8.78
CA PHE A 545 -5.20 4.49 -7.84
C PHE A 545 -5.31 5.97 -8.23
N TYR A 546 -4.91 6.30 -9.44
CA TYR A 546 -5.18 7.57 -10.12
C TYR A 546 -4.73 8.84 -9.38
N THR A 547 -3.62 8.76 -8.63
CA THR A 547 -2.96 9.92 -8.04
C THR A 547 -1.56 10.07 -8.60
N PRO A 548 -1.08 11.29 -8.92
CA PRO A 548 0.28 11.46 -9.39
C PRO A 548 1.29 11.20 -8.27
N VAL A 549 2.48 10.76 -8.66
CA VAL A 549 3.65 10.63 -7.76
C VAL A 549 4.55 11.88 -7.84
N SER A 550 4.33 12.71 -8.86
CA SER A 550 5.00 14.02 -9.03
C SER A 550 4.19 14.90 -9.97
N GLY A 551 4.37 16.22 -9.88
CA GLY A 551 3.66 17.16 -10.75
C GLY A 551 2.21 17.39 -10.33
N PHE A 552 1.96 17.74 -9.07
CA PHE A 552 0.61 17.95 -8.50
C PHE A 552 -0.08 19.24 -8.98
N ALA A 553 0.62 20.12 -9.71
CA ALA A 553 0.03 21.34 -10.24
C ALA A 553 -1.11 21.02 -11.22
N GLY A 554 -2.23 21.73 -11.09
CA GLY A 554 -3.41 21.53 -11.94
C GLY A 554 -4.15 20.22 -11.68
N VAL A 555 -3.86 19.49 -10.59
CA VAL A 555 -4.65 18.34 -10.15
C VAL A 555 -5.57 18.76 -9.01
N GLU A 556 -6.88 18.80 -9.27
CA GLU A 556 -7.86 19.23 -8.27
C GLU A 556 -8.27 18.11 -7.31
N ARG A 557 -8.36 16.89 -7.80
CA ARG A 557 -8.87 15.75 -7.02
C ARG A 557 -8.29 14.43 -7.49
N PRO A 558 -8.35 13.36 -6.69
CA PRO A 558 -7.98 12.01 -7.14
C PRO A 558 -9.06 11.44 -8.06
N GLY A 559 -8.68 10.40 -8.80
CA GLY A 559 -9.56 9.65 -9.69
C GLY A 559 -9.29 9.89 -11.17
N PRO A 560 -9.88 9.05 -12.04
CA PRO A 560 -9.82 9.21 -13.49
C PRO A 560 -10.76 10.32 -13.98
N ARG A 561 -10.61 10.72 -15.24
CA ARG A 561 -11.68 11.40 -15.98
C ARG A 561 -12.86 10.46 -16.13
N ILE A 562 -14.07 10.92 -15.86
CA ILE A 562 -15.29 10.13 -16.03
C ILE A 562 -16.28 10.92 -16.87
N ALA A 563 -16.71 10.32 -17.99
CA ALA A 563 -17.78 10.84 -18.82
C ALA A 563 -18.99 9.93 -18.72
N ILE A 564 -20.18 10.51 -18.57
CA ILE A 564 -21.45 9.78 -18.51
C ILE A 564 -22.27 10.22 -19.71
N TYR A 565 -22.72 9.23 -20.48
CA TYR A 565 -23.49 9.41 -21.72
C TYR A 565 -24.88 8.81 -21.55
N ARG A 566 -25.88 9.45 -22.20
CA ARG A 566 -27.22 8.91 -22.39
C ARG A 566 -27.36 8.49 -23.85
N VAL A 567 -27.77 7.26 -24.07
CA VAL A 567 -28.04 6.73 -25.41
C VAL A 567 -29.34 7.35 -25.94
N ASP A 568 -29.35 7.74 -27.22
CA ASP A 568 -30.51 8.30 -27.87
C ASP A 568 -31.65 7.27 -27.96
N GLU A 569 -32.86 7.65 -27.55
CA GLU A 569 -34.04 6.77 -27.52
C GLU A 569 -34.41 6.25 -28.93
N LEU A 570 -34.07 6.99 -29.99
CA LEU A 570 -34.25 6.57 -31.38
C LEU A 570 -33.30 5.46 -31.83
N GLN A 571 -32.30 5.15 -31.06
CA GLN A 571 -31.27 4.13 -31.32
C GLN A 571 -31.46 2.84 -30.49
N LEU A 572 -32.27 2.91 -29.42
CA LEU A 572 -32.66 1.77 -28.58
C LEU A 572 -33.90 1.06 -29.16
#